data_13d32c959d0dcb593c57094dad4dce6a
#
_entry.id   13d32c959d0dcb593c57094dad4dce6a
#
_cell.length_a   1.000
_cell.length_b   1.000
_cell.length_c   1.000
_cell.angle_alpha   90.00
_cell.angle_beta   90.00
_cell.angle_gamma   90.00
#
_symmetry.space_group_name_H-M   'P 1'
#
loop_
_entity.id
_entity.type
_entity.pdbx_description
1 polymer ?
#
loop_
_entity_poly.entity_id
_entity_poly.type
_entity_poly.pdbx_seq_one_letter_code
_entity_poly.pdbx_strand_id
1 'polypeptide(L)'
;MDDDVRRKQNEIIIGIYTTPVEDLLISCCEGLREIIPFDHSYTALNDQSDRFKAAFNCQSMDTDEETTALYADYYHTIDYLSWFYNQGIPATVRSTDLVPPEVIEQSRIHQEWESRMGIFYTATACIATDGILFGTISLMRAKEQGNFSDEEMRILNEVNEHLCNRFRLAYPNGVNRFMMDCNVDSIIATYSLSQREWEVCSLLVGTVNNL
;
A
#
# COMPACT_ATOMS: atom_id res chain seq x y z
N MET A 1 -0.22 -6.90 -25.26
CA MET A 1 0.25 -7.57 -24.02
C MET A 1 0.70 -8.98 -24.40
N ASP A 2 1.91 -9.35 -24.03
CA ASP A 2 2.48 -10.68 -24.21
C ASP A 2 1.68 -11.72 -23.39
N ASP A 3 1.56 -12.96 -23.90
CA ASP A 3 0.85 -14.04 -23.19
C ASP A 3 1.52 -14.42 -21.88
N ASP A 4 2.85 -14.29 -21.76
CA ASP A 4 3.58 -14.52 -20.52
C ASP A 4 3.26 -13.44 -19.46
N VAL A 5 3.24 -12.17 -19.88
CA VAL A 5 2.84 -11.04 -19.00
C VAL A 5 1.41 -11.26 -18.48
N ARG A 6 0.49 -11.69 -19.34
CA ARG A 6 -0.90 -11.97 -18.96
C ARG A 6 -0.99 -13.11 -17.95
N ARG A 7 -0.23 -14.18 -18.16
CA ARG A 7 -0.19 -15.31 -17.23
C ARG A 7 0.30 -14.89 -15.85
N LYS A 8 1.42 -14.15 -15.80
CA LYS A 8 1.98 -13.64 -14.53
C LYS A 8 1.02 -12.67 -13.83
N GLN A 9 0.38 -11.78 -14.57
CA GLN A 9 -0.63 -10.88 -14.03
C GLN A 9 -1.80 -11.67 -13.39
N ASN A 10 -2.27 -12.74 -14.01
CA ASN A 10 -3.30 -13.60 -13.45
C ASN A 10 -2.83 -14.32 -12.16
N GLU A 11 -1.55 -14.74 -12.10
CA GLU A 11 -0.96 -15.32 -10.89
C GLU A 11 -0.96 -14.32 -9.74
N ILE A 12 -0.61 -13.04 -9.99
CA ILE A 12 -0.70 -11.96 -9.01
C ILE A 12 -2.14 -11.79 -8.52
N ILE A 13 -3.11 -11.73 -9.44
CA ILE A 13 -4.52 -11.57 -9.11
C ILE A 13 -5.03 -12.73 -8.24
N ILE A 14 -4.66 -13.96 -8.54
CA ILE A 14 -5.00 -15.12 -7.70
C ILE A 14 -4.37 -14.98 -6.31
N GLY A 15 -3.10 -14.55 -6.25
CA GLY A 15 -2.39 -14.29 -5.01
C GLY A 15 -3.09 -13.26 -4.12
N ILE A 16 -3.70 -12.22 -4.69
CA ILE A 16 -4.45 -11.21 -3.94
C ILE A 16 -5.56 -11.82 -3.06
N TYR A 17 -6.19 -12.89 -3.53
CA TYR A 17 -7.31 -13.51 -2.81
C TYR A 17 -6.89 -14.67 -1.88
N THR A 18 -5.63 -15.08 -1.92
CA THR A 18 -5.11 -16.22 -1.15
C THR A 18 -4.03 -15.87 -0.14
N THR A 19 -3.34 -14.72 -0.32
CA THR A 19 -2.30 -14.26 0.59
C THR A 19 -2.91 -13.58 1.83
N PRO A 20 -2.36 -13.81 3.04
CA PRO A 20 -2.69 -13.04 4.23
C PRO A 20 -2.50 -11.53 4.01
N VAL A 21 -3.33 -10.70 4.65
CA VAL A 21 -3.35 -9.25 4.37
C VAL A 21 -2.06 -8.56 4.80
N GLU A 22 -1.45 -9.02 5.88
CA GLU A 22 -0.16 -8.52 6.39
C GLU A 22 0.99 -8.65 5.38
N ASP A 23 0.97 -9.67 4.53
CA ASP A 23 2.00 -9.94 3.52
C ASP A 23 1.53 -9.57 2.10
N LEU A 24 0.27 -9.20 1.94
CA LEU A 24 -0.37 -9.07 0.63
C LEU A 24 0.31 -8.03 -0.26
N LEU A 25 0.58 -6.84 0.26
CA LEU A 25 1.08 -5.74 -0.55
C LEU A 25 2.51 -5.99 -1.02
N ILE A 26 3.37 -6.52 -0.15
CA ILE A 26 4.75 -6.84 -0.54
C ILE A 26 4.79 -8.02 -1.51
N SER A 27 3.97 -9.04 -1.31
CA SER A 27 3.82 -10.17 -2.24
C SER A 27 3.34 -9.72 -3.63
N CYS A 28 2.44 -8.71 -3.70
CA CYS A 28 2.07 -8.10 -4.97
C CYS A 28 3.25 -7.39 -5.65
N CYS A 29 4.10 -6.70 -4.89
CA CYS A 29 5.31 -6.07 -5.43
C CYS A 29 6.29 -7.10 -6.01
N GLU A 30 6.47 -8.24 -5.33
CA GLU A 30 7.30 -9.35 -5.82
C GLU A 30 6.81 -9.87 -7.18
N GLY A 31 5.51 -10.11 -7.31
CA GLY A 31 4.91 -10.51 -8.57
C GLY A 31 4.97 -9.42 -9.66
N LEU A 32 4.67 -8.18 -9.31
CA LEU A 32 4.72 -7.06 -10.23
C LEU A 32 6.12 -6.83 -10.81
N ARG A 33 7.19 -7.06 -10.06
CA ARG A 33 8.57 -6.92 -10.52
C ARG A 33 8.89 -7.80 -11.73
N GLU A 34 8.21 -8.91 -11.87
CA GLU A 34 8.42 -9.81 -13.01
C GLU A 34 7.85 -9.27 -14.33
N ILE A 35 6.94 -8.27 -14.28
CA ILE A 35 6.22 -7.73 -15.43
C ILE A 35 6.29 -6.21 -15.57
N ILE A 36 6.63 -5.50 -14.50
CA ILE A 36 6.89 -4.06 -14.47
C ILE A 36 8.29 -3.85 -13.89
N PRO A 37 9.30 -3.43 -14.66
CA PRO A 37 10.63 -3.14 -14.14
C PRO A 37 10.58 -1.96 -13.14
N PHE A 38 11.16 -2.13 -11.96
CA PHE A 38 11.38 -1.08 -10.98
C PHE A 38 12.56 -1.45 -10.07
N ASP A 39 13.20 -0.44 -9.45
CA ASP A 39 14.36 -0.64 -8.58
C ASP A 39 13.95 -0.85 -7.13
N HIS A 40 13.01 -0.03 -6.64
CA HIS A 40 12.52 -0.08 -5.26
C HIS A 40 11.00 -0.15 -5.24
N SER A 41 10.44 -0.68 -4.16
CA SER A 41 9.03 -0.52 -3.84
C SER A 41 8.84 -0.15 -2.38
N TYR A 42 7.75 0.55 -2.11
CA TYR A 42 7.29 0.85 -0.77
C TYR A 42 5.80 0.55 -0.65
N THR A 43 5.41 -0.12 0.41
CA THR A 43 4.01 -0.44 0.70
C THR A 43 3.65 -0.01 2.11
N ALA A 44 2.42 0.41 2.30
CA ALA A 44 1.90 0.74 3.63
C ALA A 44 0.39 0.47 3.69
N LEU A 45 -0.08 0.09 4.86
CA LEU A 45 -1.50 0.13 5.22
C LEU A 45 -1.80 1.44 5.97
N ASN A 46 -3.05 1.91 5.91
CA ASN A 46 -3.48 3.14 6.57
C ASN A 46 -4.53 2.85 7.65
N ASP A 47 -4.21 3.22 8.88
CA ASP A 47 -5.11 3.02 10.03
C ASP A 47 -6.28 4.01 10.00
N GLN A 48 -7.48 3.49 9.78
CA GLN A 48 -8.70 4.31 9.75
C GLN A 48 -9.17 4.75 11.14
N SER A 49 -8.69 4.12 12.21
CA SER A 49 -8.96 4.56 13.58
C SER A 49 -8.10 5.75 14.01
N ASP A 50 -6.99 5.99 13.32
CA ASP A 50 -6.13 7.15 13.56
C ASP A 50 -6.69 8.38 12.82
N ARG A 51 -6.79 9.50 13.55
CA ARG A 51 -7.24 10.80 12.99
C ARG A 51 -6.41 11.25 11.78
N PHE A 52 -5.14 10.90 11.76
CA PHE A 52 -4.20 11.26 10.70
C PHE A 52 -4.03 10.16 9.65
N LYS A 53 -4.80 9.06 9.76
CA LYS A 53 -4.68 7.88 8.90
C LYS A 53 -3.24 7.40 8.80
N ALA A 54 -2.58 7.25 9.94
CA ALA A 54 -1.18 6.89 10.04
C ALA A 54 -0.87 5.61 9.25
N ALA A 55 0.22 5.64 8.51
CA ALA A 55 0.73 4.47 7.81
C ALA A 55 1.30 3.45 8.82
N PHE A 56 1.04 2.18 8.58
CA PHE A 56 1.59 1.08 9.36
C PHE A 56 1.84 -0.14 8.46
N ASN A 57 2.44 -1.19 8.99
CA ASN A 57 2.89 -2.35 8.21
C ASN A 57 3.67 -1.92 6.95
N CYS A 58 4.58 -0.96 7.16
CA CYS A 58 5.41 -0.43 6.10
C CYS A 58 6.47 -1.45 5.70
N GLN A 59 6.48 -1.83 4.43
CA GLN A 59 7.42 -2.80 3.87
C GLN A 59 8.02 -2.25 2.58
N SER A 60 9.23 -2.69 2.24
CA SER A 60 9.92 -2.25 1.02
C SER A 60 10.70 -3.39 0.40
N MET A 61 10.95 -3.28 -0.91
CA MET A 61 11.93 -4.12 -1.62
C MET A 61 13.13 -3.27 -2.01
N ASP A 62 14.32 -3.84 -1.83
CA ASP A 62 15.62 -3.23 -2.14
C ASP A 62 15.89 -1.88 -1.43
N THR A 63 15.26 -1.71 -0.28
CA THR A 63 15.50 -0.60 0.64
C THR A 63 15.74 -1.18 2.03
N ASP A 64 16.76 -0.71 2.72
CA ASP A 64 17.04 -1.17 4.08
C ASP A 64 15.95 -0.72 5.07
N GLU A 65 15.87 -1.42 6.21
CA GLU A 65 14.84 -1.20 7.21
C GLU A 65 14.90 0.22 7.82
N GLU A 66 16.11 0.77 8.02
CA GLU A 66 16.30 2.12 8.56
C GLU A 66 15.74 3.17 7.60
N THR A 67 16.06 3.06 6.31
CA THR A 67 15.55 3.96 5.26
C THR A 67 14.02 3.85 5.09
N THR A 68 13.47 2.64 5.23
CA THR A 68 12.02 2.40 5.21
C THR A 68 11.33 3.05 6.40
N ALA A 69 11.90 2.90 7.61
CA ALA A 69 11.40 3.52 8.83
C ALA A 69 11.44 5.05 8.77
N LEU A 70 12.50 5.64 8.20
CA LEU A 70 12.62 7.09 8.02
C LEU A 70 11.49 7.68 7.19
N TYR A 71 11.00 6.97 6.16
CA TYR A 71 9.83 7.42 5.42
C TYR A 71 8.58 7.40 6.30
N ALA A 72 8.35 6.30 7.01
CA ALA A 72 7.19 6.15 7.89
C ALA A 72 7.18 7.16 9.05
N ASP A 73 8.35 7.50 9.59
CA ASP A 73 8.46 8.40 10.73
C ASP A 73 8.46 9.88 10.35
N TYR A 74 8.98 10.22 9.16
CA TYR A 74 9.22 11.61 8.82
C TYR A 74 8.83 11.99 7.38
N TYR A 75 9.37 11.31 6.35
CA TYR A 75 9.26 11.79 4.97
C TYR A 75 7.83 11.79 4.43
N HIS A 76 6.96 10.91 4.93
CA HIS A 76 5.53 10.93 4.58
C HIS A 76 4.85 12.28 4.89
N THR A 77 5.36 13.05 5.88
CA THR A 77 4.78 14.35 6.27
C THR A 77 5.11 15.47 5.29
N ILE A 78 6.17 15.29 4.49
CA ILE A 78 6.64 16.25 3.48
C ILE A 78 6.57 15.69 2.06
N ASP A 79 5.95 14.52 1.89
CA ASP A 79 5.71 13.93 0.58
C ASP A 79 4.72 14.79 -0.22
N TYR A 80 5.18 15.23 -1.40
CA TYR A 80 4.40 16.08 -2.31
C TYR A 80 3.15 15.39 -2.88
N LEU A 81 2.99 14.08 -2.69
CA LEU A 81 1.82 13.32 -3.09
C LEU A 81 0.86 13.00 -1.94
N SER A 82 1.21 13.29 -0.70
CA SER A 82 0.40 12.93 0.48
C SER A 82 -1.03 13.50 0.42
N TRP A 83 -1.22 14.69 -0.17
CA TRP A 83 -2.54 15.29 -0.38
C TRP A 83 -3.44 14.44 -1.29
N PHE A 84 -2.83 13.76 -2.27
CA PHE A 84 -3.56 12.90 -3.21
C PHE A 84 -3.98 11.59 -2.54
N TYR A 85 -3.06 10.93 -1.85
CA TYR A 85 -3.34 9.67 -1.15
C TYR A 85 -4.49 9.82 -0.14
N ASN A 86 -4.51 10.93 0.59
CA ASN A 86 -5.52 11.19 1.61
C ASN A 86 -6.95 11.43 1.09
N GLN A 87 -7.16 11.50 -0.22
CA GLN A 87 -8.51 11.64 -0.79
C GLN A 87 -9.33 10.35 -0.67
N GLY A 88 -8.70 9.19 -0.47
CA GLY A 88 -9.39 7.90 -0.40
C GLY A 88 -10.07 7.51 -1.72
N ILE A 89 -9.50 7.92 -2.85
CA ILE A 89 -9.98 7.60 -4.19
C ILE A 89 -9.12 6.47 -4.75
N PRO A 90 -9.73 5.38 -5.25
CA PRO A 90 -8.98 4.34 -5.94
C PRO A 90 -8.35 4.90 -7.22
N ALA A 91 -7.05 4.82 -7.33
CA ALA A 91 -6.33 5.35 -8.49
C ALA A 91 -4.94 4.72 -8.63
N THR A 92 -4.44 4.75 -9.85
CA THR A 92 -3.02 4.54 -10.15
C THR A 92 -2.49 5.75 -10.89
N VAL A 93 -1.39 6.31 -10.40
CA VAL A 93 -0.83 7.56 -10.93
C VAL A 93 0.68 7.50 -11.00
N ARG A 94 1.25 8.14 -12.00
CA ARG A 94 2.67 8.51 -11.98
C ARG A 94 2.81 9.81 -11.18
N SER A 95 3.88 9.96 -10.43
CA SER A 95 4.19 11.23 -9.75
C SER A 95 4.16 12.42 -10.72
N THR A 96 4.67 12.20 -11.93
CA THR A 96 4.75 13.22 -12.99
C THR A 96 3.42 13.59 -13.64
N ASP A 97 2.36 12.80 -13.46
CA ASP A 97 1.01 13.15 -13.92
C ASP A 97 0.35 14.19 -12.98
N LEU A 98 0.81 14.27 -11.73
CA LEU A 98 0.29 15.15 -10.70
C LEU A 98 1.18 16.36 -10.41
N VAL A 99 2.50 16.18 -10.53
CA VAL A 99 3.50 17.21 -10.18
C VAL A 99 4.54 17.29 -11.29
N PRO A 100 4.84 18.48 -11.82
CA PRO A 100 5.88 18.66 -12.83
C PRO A 100 7.25 18.17 -12.34
N PRO A 101 8.06 17.53 -13.21
CA PRO A 101 9.38 17.01 -12.83
C PRO A 101 10.28 18.04 -12.14
N GLU A 102 10.25 19.29 -12.58
CA GLU A 102 11.06 20.39 -12.01
C GLU A 102 10.64 20.70 -10.56
N VAL A 103 9.37 20.49 -10.22
CA VAL A 103 8.86 20.67 -8.85
C VAL A 103 9.25 19.48 -7.98
N ILE A 104 9.21 18.27 -8.55
CA ILE A 104 9.68 17.04 -7.88
C ILE A 104 11.15 17.20 -7.50
N GLU A 105 12.03 17.57 -8.45
CA GLU A 105 13.47 17.75 -8.23
C GLU A 105 13.79 18.82 -7.16
N GLN A 106 12.93 19.83 -6.99
CA GLN A 106 13.07 20.86 -5.99
C GLN A 106 12.42 20.51 -4.65
N SER A 107 11.64 19.44 -4.59
CA SER A 107 10.98 19.04 -3.36
C SER A 107 12.01 18.57 -2.33
N ARG A 108 11.70 18.82 -1.06
CA ARG A 108 12.60 18.46 0.03
C ARG A 108 12.76 16.92 0.15
N ILE A 109 11.68 16.17 -0.04
CA ILE A 109 11.74 14.71 0.00
C ILE A 109 12.64 14.16 -1.11
N HIS A 110 12.57 14.73 -2.33
CA HIS A 110 13.45 14.30 -3.42
C HIS A 110 14.92 14.57 -3.09
N GLN A 111 15.24 15.76 -2.62
CA GLN A 111 16.62 16.16 -2.32
C GLN A 111 17.25 15.41 -1.14
N GLU A 112 16.45 15.12 -0.12
CA GLU A 112 16.95 14.51 1.12
C GLU A 112 16.88 12.98 1.14
N TRP A 113 15.93 12.38 0.40
CA TRP A 113 15.63 10.96 0.48
C TRP A 113 15.65 10.25 -0.88
N GLU A 114 14.76 10.60 -1.83
CA GLU A 114 14.61 9.90 -3.11
C GLU A 114 15.91 9.91 -3.94
N SER A 115 16.59 11.05 -4.05
CA SER A 115 17.82 11.19 -4.84
C SER A 115 18.97 10.34 -4.31
N ARG A 116 19.03 10.10 -3.00
CA ARG A 116 20.07 9.24 -2.39
C ARG A 116 19.90 7.77 -2.78
N MET A 117 18.69 7.34 -3.06
CA MET A 117 18.37 6.01 -3.55
C MET A 117 18.34 5.93 -5.09
N GLY A 118 18.64 7.04 -5.78
CA GLY A 118 18.56 7.11 -7.24
C GLY A 118 17.12 7.14 -7.79
N ILE A 119 16.12 7.36 -6.95
CA ILE A 119 14.71 7.38 -7.34
C ILE A 119 14.40 8.70 -8.05
N PHE A 120 13.71 8.60 -9.18
CA PHE A 120 13.22 9.76 -9.92
C PHE A 120 11.75 9.62 -10.35
N TYR A 121 11.32 8.44 -10.80
CA TYR A 121 9.95 8.18 -11.19
C TYR A 121 9.27 7.26 -10.18
N THR A 122 8.05 7.63 -9.81
CA THR A 122 7.21 6.83 -8.92
C THR A 122 5.86 6.59 -9.59
N ALA A 123 5.41 5.34 -9.58
CA ALA A 123 4.04 4.93 -9.90
C ALA A 123 3.38 4.39 -8.65
N THR A 124 2.27 5.00 -8.24
CA THR A 124 1.57 4.62 -7.01
C THR A 124 0.17 4.10 -7.32
N ALA A 125 -0.17 2.98 -6.70
CA ALA A 125 -1.52 2.46 -6.58
C ALA A 125 -2.11 2.85 -5.21
N CYS A 126 -3.18 3.65 -5.21
CA CYS A 126 -3.98 3.95 -4.02
C CYS A 126 -5.09 2.92 -3.88
N ILE A 127 -4.97 2.07 -2.86
CA ILE A 127 -5.94 1.03 -2.55
C ILE A 127 -7.03 1.65 -1.69
N ALA A 128 -8.14 2.03 -2.33
CA ALA A 128 -9.19 2.81 -1.67
C ALA A 128 -10.58 2.45 -2.18
N THR A 129 -11.60 2.81 -1.41
CA THR A 129 -13.01 2.71 -1.80
C THR A 129 -13.83 3.65 -0.93
N ASP A 130 -14.76 4.38 -1.54
CA ASP A 130 -15.77 5.22 -0.85
C ASP A 130 -15.16 6.20 0.18
N GLY A 131 -14.01 6.77 -0.11
CA GLY A 131 -13.31 7.70 0.78
C GLY A 131 -12.43 7.03 1.86
N ILE A 132 -12.35 5.71 1.86
CA ILE A 132 -11.51 4.92 2.76
C ILE A 132 -10.22 4.57 2.01
N LEU A 133 -9.08 5.03 2.50
CA LEU A 133 -7.77 4.60 2.04
C LEU A 133 -7.31 3.38 2.87
N PHE A 134 -7.19 2.22 2.26
CA PHE A 134 -6.69 1.01 2.93
C PHE A 134 -5.17 0.96 2.96
N GLY A 135 -4.53 1.42 1.90
CA GLY A 135 -3.08 1.41 1.78
C GLY A 135 -2.60 1.87 0.42
N THR A 136 -1.29 1.79 0.22
CA THR A 136 -0.61 2.17 -1.02
C THR A 136 0.45 1.16 -1.42
N ILE A 137 0.67 1.04 -2.73
CA ILE A 137 1.85 0.43 -3.33
C ILE A 137 2.52 1.51 -4.18
N SER A 138 3.79 1.80 -3.93
CA SER A 138 4.62 2.68 -4.73
C SER A 138 5.76 1.89 -5.37
N LEU A 139 5.84 1.92 -6.70
CA LEU A 139 6.92 1.36 -7.49
C LEU A 139 7.82 2.50 -7.93
N MET A 140 9.12 2.36 -7.76
CA MET A 140 10.07 3.46 -7.93
C MET A 140 11.23 3.03 -8.82
N ARG A 141 11.68 3.93 -9.71
CA ARG A 141 12.80 3.68 -10.62
C ARG A 141 13.67 4.90 -10.85
N ALA A 142 14.90 4.64 -11.27
CA ALA A 142 15.88 5.66 -11.62
C ALA A 142 15.51 6.40 -12.92
N LYS A 143 16.09 7.58 -13.10
CA LYS A 143 15.86 8.47 -14.26
C LYS A 143 16.23 7.78 -15.58
N GLU A 144 17.27 6.97 -15.57
CA GLU A 144 17.82 6.28 -16.74
C GLU A 144 16.86 5.22 -17.31
N GLN A 145 15.98 4.65 -16.48
CA GLN A 145 14.98 3.68 -16.92
C GLN A 145 13.79 4.33 -17.64
N GLY A 146 13.67 5.65 -17.53
CA GLY A 146 12.50 6.37 -18.05
C GLY A 146 11.25 6.20 -17.17
N ASN A 147 10.21 6.95 -17.50
CA ASN A 147 8.96 6.91 -16.77
C ASN A 147 8.19 5.61 -17.03
N PHE A 148 7.25 5.28 -16.16
CA PHE A 148 6.34 4.16 -16.35
C PHE A 148 5.49 4.38 -17.61
N SER A 149 5.42 3.38 -18.47
CA SER A 149 4.63 3.40 -19.70
C SER A 149 3.12 3.27 -19.41
N ASP A 150 2.28 3.60 -20.39
CA ASP A 150 0.83 3.44 -20.24
C ASP A 150 0.41 1.97 -20.08
N GLU A 151 1.17 1.04 -20.69
CA GLU A 151 0.93 -0.39 -20.53
C GLU A 151 1.23 -0.85 -19.10
N GLU A 152 2.35 -0.40 -18.49
CA GLU A 152 2.71 -0.70 -17.12
C GLU A 152 1.68 -0.11 -16.14
N MET A 153 1.23 1.12 -16.39
CA MET A 153 0.18 1.74 -15.58
C MET A 153 -1.16 1.02 -15.69
N ARG A 154 -1.50 0.49 -16.88
CA ARG A 154 -2.70 -0.32 -17.07
C ARG A 154 -2.63 -1.62 -16.27
N ILE A 155 -1.48 -2.31 -16.30
CA ILE A 155 -1.25 -3.53 -15.50
C ILE A 155 -1.40 -3.22 -14.00
N LEU A 156 -0.74 -2.16 -13.53
CA LEU A 156 -0.82 -1.73 -12.13
C LEU A 156 -2.27 -1.38 -11.73
N ASN A 157 -3.02 -0.73 -12.62
CA ASN A 157 -4.43 -0.39 -12.37
C ASN A 157 -5.32 -1.63 -12.23
N GLU A 158 -5.17 -2.61 -13.12
CA GLU A 158 -5.92 -3.86 -13.05
C GLU A 158 -5.64 -4.61 -11.74
N VAL A 159 -4.38 -4.66 -11.30
CA VAL A 159 -4.01 -5.23 -9.99
C VAL A 159 -4.63 -4.43 -8.85
N ASN A 160 -4.59 -3.08 -8.93
CA ASN A 160 -5.18 -2.21 -7.91
C ASN A 160 -6.70 -2.40 -7.76
N GLU A 161 -7.43 -2.60 -8.85
CA GLU A 161 -8.87 -2.88 -8.80
C GLU A 161 -9.19 -4.14 -7.98
N HIS A 162 -8.37 -5.19 -8.12
CA HIS A 162 -8.50 -6.41 -7.33
C HIS A 162 -8.11 -6.20 -5.87
N LEU A 163 -7.07 -5.43 -5.59
CA LEU A 163 -6.69 -5.05 -4.23
C LEU A 163 -7.81 -4.24 -3.55
N CYS A 164 -8.34 -3.21 -4.20
CA CYS A 164 -9.47 -2.44 -3.69
C CYS A 164 -10.67 -3.33 -3.36
N ASN A 165 -11.01 -4.26 -4.24
CA ASN A 165 -12.09 -5.21 -4.02
C ASN A 165 -11.81 -6.15 -2.84
N ARG A 166 -10.58 -6.69 -2.74
CA ARG A 166 -10.15 -7.58 -1.65
C ARG A 166 -10.25 -6.88 -0.29
N PHE A 167 -9.73 -5.64 -0.20
CA PHE A 167 -9.76 -4.86 1.03
C PHE A 167 -11.19 -4.45 1.40
N ARG A 168 -11.99 -3.98 0.46
CA ARG A 168 -13.40 -3.63 0.69
C ARG A 168 -14.21 -4.81 1.24
N LEU A 169 -13.98 -6.03 0.76
CA LEU A 169 -14.66 -7.24 1.23
C LEU A 169 -14.21 -7.66 2.63
N ALA A 170 -12.92 -7.53 2.93
CA ALA A 170 -12.37 -7.96 4.21
C ALA A 170 -12.52 -6.89 5.31
N TYR A 171 -12.46 -5.61 4.94
CA TYR A 171 -12.41 -4.46 5.85
C TYR A 171 -13.35 -3.35 5.39
N PRO A 172 -14.68 -3.56 5.39
CA PRO A 172 -15.64 -2.60 4.85
C PRO A 172 -15.60 -1.22 5.53
N ASN A 173 -15.08 -1.14 6.74
CA ASN A 173 -14.92 0.10 7.52
C ASN A 173 -13.48 0.62 7.56
N GLY A 174 -12.60 0.07 6.72
CA GLY A 174 -11.17 0.37 6.71
C GLY A 174 -10.35 -0.57 7.57
N VAL A 175 -9.03 -0.51 7.36
CA VAL A 175 -8.06 -1.29 8.14
C VAL A 175 -7.80 -0.57 9.46
N ASN A 176 -7.63 -1.32 10.53
CA ASN A 176 -7.28 -0.83 11.84
C ASN A 176 -6.04 -1.56 12.35
N ARG A 177 -5.00 -0.81 12.71
CA ARG A 177 -3.73 -1.36 13.20
C ARG A 177 -3.94 -2.29 14.38
N PHE A 178 -4.77 -1.89 15.36
CA PHE A 178 -5.05 -2.70 16.53
C PHE A 178 -5.65 -4.06 16.17
N MET A 179 -6.54 -4.12 15.18
CA MET A 179 -7.17 -5.37 14.75
C MET A 179 -6.18 -6.31 14.03
N MET A 180 -5.15 -5.75 13.38
CA MET A 180 -4.12 -6.54 12.70
C MET A 180 -2.99 -6.98 13.65
N ASP A 181 -2.61 -6.12 14.60
CA ASP A 181 -1.61 -6.45 15.62
C ASP A 181 -2.15 -7.42 16.69
N CYS A 182 -3.48 -7.53 16.80
CA CYS A 182 -4.13 -8.45 17.72
C CYS A 182 -4.05 -9.90 17.22
N ASN A 183 -3.00 -10.60 17.61
CA ASN A 183 -3.03 -12.05 17.55
C ASN A 183 -4.18 -12.54 18.46
N VAL A 184 -5.21 -13.12 17.82
CA VAL A 184 -6.42 -13.67 18.49
C VAL A 184 -6.04 -14.57 19.66
N ASP A 185 -5.06 -15.46 19.46
CA ASP A 185 -4.58 -16.38 20.46
C ASP A 185 -3.94 -15.67 21.65
N SER A 186 -3.24 -14.55 21.41
CA SER A 186 -2.64 -13.69 22.44
C SER A 186 -3.69 -12.98 23.27
N ILE A 187 -4.76 -12.49 22.67
CA ILE A 187 -5.89 -11.85 23.38
C ILE A 187 -6.64 -12.88 24.21
N ILE A 188 -6.98 -14.01 23.63
CA ILE A 188 -7.64 -15.13 24.32
C ILE A 188 -6.80 -15.54 25.53
N ALA A 189 -5.49 -15.70 25.37
CA ALA A 189 -4.58 -16.06 26.45
C ALA A 189 -4.45 -14.97 27.51
N THR A 190 -4.28 -13.70 27.11
CA THR A 190 -4.07 -12.57 28.05
C THR A 190 -5.29 -12.30 28.90
N TYR A 191 -6.48 -12.40 28.31
CA TYR A 191 -7.74 -12.10 29.02
C TYR A 191 -8.49 -13.38 29.45
N SER A 192 -7.88 -14.56 29.24
CA SER A 192 -8.49 -15.87 29.57
C SER A 192 -9.89 -16.04 28.98
N LEU A 193 -10.10 -15.54 27.76
CA LEU A 193 -11.40 -15.62 27.10
C LEU A 193 -11.65 -17.03 26.59
N SER A 194 -12.88 -17.51 26.76
CA SER A 194 -13.34 -18.67 26.03
C SER A 194 -13.57 -18.31 24.55
N GLN A 195 -13.56 -19.32 23.67
CA GLN A 195 -13.85 -19.14 22.24
C GLN A 195 -15.15 -18.37 22.01
N ARG A 196 -16.16 -18.63 22.81
CA ARG A 196 -17.48 -17.98 22.72
C ARG A 196 -17.48 -16.52 23.16
N GLU A 197 -16.69 -16.19 24.18
CA GLU A 197 -16.50 -14.80 24.63
C GLU A 197 -15.74 -14.00 23.58
N TRP A 198 -14.73 -14.60 22.96
CA TRP A 198 -14.04 -13.99 21.82
C TRP A 198 -14.98 -13.70 20.64
N GLU A 199 -15.81 -14.69 20.25
CA GLU A 199 -16.81 -14.50 19.17
C GLU A 199 -17.76 -13.35 19.47
N VAL A 200 -18.21 -13.20 20.73
CA VAL A 200 -19.05 -12.07 21.15
C VAL A 200 -18.27 -10.75 21.13
N CYS A 201 -17.04 -10.72 21.61
CA CYS A 201 -16.20 -9.52 21.59
C CYS A 201 -15.91 -9.07 20.15
N SER A 202 -15.59 -9.99 19.24
CA SER A 202 -15.32 -9.66 17.84
C SER A 202 -16.56 -9.10 17.12
N LEU A 203 -17.75 -9.60 17.44
CA LEU A 203 -19.01 -9.05 16.94
C LEU A 203 -19.29 -7.65 17.49
N LEU A 204 -19.01 -7.40 18.77
CA LEU A 204 -19.19 -6.08 19.40
C LEU A 204 -18.21 -5.05 18.83
N VAL A 205 -16.95 -5.41 18.62
CA VAL A 205 -15.96 -4.53 17.97
C VAL A 205 -16.35 -4.23 16.54
N GLY A 206 -16.85 -5.22 15.79
CA GLY A 206 -17.39 -5.03 14.43
C GLY A 206 -18.64 -4.15 14.37
N THR A 207 -19.45 -4.13 15.44
CA THR A 207 -20.68 -3.30 15.50
C THR A 207 -20.44 -1.88 16.01
N VAL A 208 -19.45 -1.65 16.88
CA VAL A 208 -19.07 -0.31 17.35
C VAL A 208 -18.54 0.57 16.21
N ASN A 209 -17.96 -0.02 15.18
CA ASN A 209 -17.54 0.69 13.96
C ASN A 209 -18.70 1.00 12.99
N ASN A 210 -19.96 0.63 13.32
CA ASN A 210 -21.17 0.87 12.51
C ASN A 210 -22.11 1.92 13.13
N LEU A 211 -21.71 2.65 14.15
CA LEU A 211 -22.44 3.77 14.78
C LEU A 211 -21.65 5.07 14.62
#